data_7e21b057294121a090bdf910124bbb47
#
_entry.id   7e21b057294121a090bdf910124bbb47
#
_cell.length_a   1.000
_cell.length_b   1.000
_cell.length_c   1.000
_cell.angle_alpha   90.00
_cell.angle_beta   90.00
_cell.angle_gamma   90.00
#
_symmetry.space_group_name_H-M   'P 1'
#
loop_
_entity.id
_entity.type
_entity.pdbx_description
1 polymer ?
#
loop_
_entity_poly.entity_id
_entity_poly.type
_entity_poly.pdbx_seq_one_letter_code
_entity_poly.pdbx_strand_id
1 'polypeptide(L)'
;MKTKTIKDVKLIDFKQLNDSRGKLVIVGDKLPFPVKRVFYSYDPAADAIRANHANKNADFILIAITGSFVVDVTDITGDRAIFKLDKPHVALHLPAMTWKKIYDFSQDSVFLAMSNMTQLEDEIIYDYNEFLDFEFADKKKG
;
A
#
# COMPACT_ATOMS: atom_id res chain seq x y z
N MET A 1 10.17 -13.91 13.65
CA MET A 1 9.12 -13.18 12.90
C MET A 1 9.11 -13.66 11.45
N LYS A 2 7.94 -13.92 10.91
CA LYS A 2 7.83 -14.44 9.55
C LYS A 2 8.13 -13.34 8.53
N THR A 3 9.05 -13.62 7.60
CA THR A 3 9.38 -12.69 6.51
C THR A 3 8.19 -12.53 5.56
N LYS A 4 7.84 -11.29 5.26
CA LYS A 4 6.81 -10.98 4.26
C LYS A 4 7.44 -10.93 2.88
N THR A 5 6.74 -11.51 1.91
CA THR A 5 7.16 -11.51 0.52
C THR A 5 6.06 -10.92 -0.36
N ILE A 6 6.34 -10.82 -1.66
CA ILE A 6 5.32 -10.35 -2.61
C ILE A 6 4.08 -11.25 -2.62
N LYS A 7 4.18 -12.48 -2.15
CA LYS A 7 3.02 -13.38 -2.01
C LYS A 7 2.06 -12.92 -0.92
N ASP A 8 2.52 -12.10 0.01
CA ASP A 8 1.69 -11.53 1.08
C ASP A 8 1.06 -10.20 0.66
N VAL A 9 1.44 -9.66 -0.48
CA VAL A 9 0.84 -8.46 -1.08
C VAL A 9 -0.38 -8.92 -1.87
N LYS A 10 -1.57 -8.52 -1.44
CA LYS A 10 -2.81 -9.10 -1.97
C LYS A 10 -3.82 -8.03 -2.34
N LEU A 11 -4.55 -8.30 -3.42
CA LEU A 11 -5.73 -7.52 -3.77
C LEU A 11 -6.91 -7.97 -2.94
N ILE A 12 -7.72 -7.01 -2.51
CA ILE A 12 -8.94 -7.24 -1.72
C ILE A 12 -10.11 -6.66 -2.50
N ASP A 13 -11.12 -7.49 -2.75
CA ASP A 13 -12.38 -7.05 -3.37
C ASP A 13 -13.35 -6.67 -2.27
N PHE A 14 -13.78 -5.41 -2.24
CA PHE A 14 -14.80 -4.94 -1.32
C PHE A 14 -16.19 -5.13 -1.91
N LYS A 15 -17.16 -5.30 -1.03
CA LYS A 15 -18.57 -5.37 -1.42
C LYS A 15 -19.00 -4.04 -1.99
N GLN A 16 -19.63 -4.08 -3.16
CA GLN A 16 -20.17 -2.91 -3.82
C GLN A 16 -21.68 -3.07 -4.00
N LEU A 17 -22.44 -2.11 -3.51
CA LEU A 17 -23.88 -2.04 -3.68
C LEU A 17 -24.20 -1.08 -4.81
N ASN A 18 -25.09 -1.50 -5.69
CA ASN A 18 -25.49 -0.77 -6.90
C ASN A 18 -26.99 -0.52 -6.85
N ASP A 19 -27.42 0.72 -6.91
CA ASP A 19 -28.84 1.05 -7.02
C ASP A 19 -29.02 2.35 -7.82
N SER A 20 -30.26 2.87 -7.90
CA SER A 20 -30.56 4.06 -8.68
C SER A 20 -29.85 5.33 -8.17
N ARG A 21 -29.37 5.31 -6.94
CA ARG A 21 -28.64 6.47 -6.35
C ARG A 21 -27.15 6.44 -6.68
N GLY A 22 -26.62 5.29 -7.14
CA GLY A 22 -25.21 5.12 -7.46
C GLY A 22 -24.62 3.86 -6.84
N LYS A 23 -23.32 3.89 -6.61
CA LYS A 23 -22.55 2.76 -6.08
C LYS A 23 -21.99 3.08 -4.71
N LEU A 24 -22.13 2.13 -3.78
CA LEU A 24 -21.60 2.24 -2.43
C LEU A 24 -20.64 1.10 -2.16
N VAL A 25 -19.44 1.41 -1.71
CA VAL A 25 -18.42 0.41 -1.38
C VAL A 25 -18.31 0.30 0.14
N ILE A 26 -18.42 -0.94 0.65
CA ILE A 26 -18.32 -1.23 2.08
C ILE A 26 -16.94 -1.82 2.36
N VAL A 27 -16.12 -1.08 3.11
CA VAL A 27 -14.71 -1.39 3.30
C VAL A 27 -14.45 -2.15 4.59
N GLY A 28 -15.12 -1.79 5.67
CA GLY A 28 -14.77 -2.19 7.03
C GLY A 28 -14.72 -3.69 7.29
N ASP A 29 -15.63 -4.46 6.68
CA ASP A 29 -15.77 -5.88 6.98
C ASP A 29 -14.59 -6.74 6.50
N LYS A 30 -13.80 -6.25 5.56
CA LYS A 30 -12.70 -7.02 4.96
C LYS A 30 -11.32 -6.47 5.26
N LEU A 31 -11.21 -5.50 6.15
CA LEU A 31 -9.90 -4.97 6.50
C LEU A 31 -9.14 -5.97 7.36
N PRO A 32 -7.84 -6.21 7.05
CA PRO A 32 -7.04 -7.18 7.79
C PRO A 32 -6.51 -6.66 9.13
N PHE A 33 -6.83 -5.42 9.50
CA PHE A 33 -6.34 -4.79 10.71
C PHE A 33 -7.26 -3.65 11.15
N PRO A 34 -7.23 -3.27 12.44
CA PRO A 34 -7.88 -2.04 12.89
C PRO A 34 -7.18 -0.81 12.32
N VAL A 35 -7.94 0.13 11.78
CA VAL A 35 -7.38 1.33 11.17
C VAL A 35 -7.10 2.39 12.22
N LYS A 36 -5.86 2.86 12.28
CA LYS A 36 -5.44 3.94 13.16
C LYS A 36 -5.11 5.23 12.41
N ARG A 37 -4.93 5.16 11.10
CA ARG A 37 -4.51 6.29 10.28
C ARG A 37 -5.13 6.18 8.91
N VAL A 38 -5.68 7.31 8.42
CA VAL A 38 -6.20 7.43 7.06
C VAL A 38 -5.64 8.71 6.46
N PHE A 39 -5.15 8.61 5.24
CA PHE A 39 -4.79 9.81 4.49
C PHE A 39 -5.10 9.60 3.02
N TYR A 40 -5.26 10.70 2.30
CA TYR A 40 -5.52 10.64 0.88
C TYR A 40 -4.85 11.81 0.17
N SER A 41 -4.65 11.64 -1.11
CA SER A 41 -3.97 12.61 -1.95
C SER A 41 -4.75 12.74 -3.26
N TYR A 42 -4.84 13.94 -3.76
CA TYR A 42 -5.50 14.25 -5.01
C TYR A 42 -4.71 15.35 -5.75
N ASP A 43 -5.10 15.62 -6.98
CA ASP A 43 -4.45 16.66 -7.78
C ASP A 43 -2.95 16.40 -7.96
N PRO A 44 -2.57 15.21 -8.46
CA PRO A 44 -1.15 14.89 -8.53
C PRO A 44 -0.41 15.78 -9.52
N ALA A 45 0.81 16.16 -9.16
CA ALA A 45 1.71 16.82 -10.09
C ALA A 45 2.08 15.83 -11.21
N ALA A 46 2.41 16.35 -12.39
CA ALA A 46 2.94 15.52 -13.46
C ALA A 46 4.20 14.81 -12.95
N ASP A 47 4.31 13.51 -13.26
CA ASP A 47 5.44 12.67 -12.86
C ASP A 47 5.61 12.51 -11.34
N ALA A 48 4.54 12.68 -10.58
CA ALA A 48 4.58 12.50 -9.13
C ALA A 48 4.96 11.07 -8.77
N ILE A 49 5.86 10.95 -7.79
CA ILE A 49 6.25 9.69 -7.19
C ILE A 49 5.97 9.81 -5.69
N ARG A 50 5.20 8.87 -5.15
CA ARG A 50 4.93 8.82 -3.72
C ARG A 50 5.53 7.57 -3.11
N ALA A 51 5.67 7.57 -1.80
CA ALA A 51 6.36 6.55 -1.03
C ALA A 51 7.83 6.46 -1.42
N ASN A 52 8.24 5.44 -2.16
CA ASN A 52 9.64 5.17 -2.49
C ASN A 52 10.44 4.88 -1.21
N HIS A 53 9.88 4.02 -0.38
CA HIS A 53 10.43 3.64 0.92
C HIS A 53 9.79 2.34 1.41
N ALA A 54 10.29 1.83 2.53
CA ALA A 54 9.66 0.74 3.27
C ALA A 54 9.25 1.23 4.66
N ASN A 55 8.12 0.72 5.15
CA ASN A 55 7.68 0.95 6.52
C ASN A 55 8.05 -0.26 7.36
N LYS A 56 8.68 -0.05 8.51
CA LYS A 56 9.13 -1.17 9.36
C LYS A 56 7.97 -1.88 10.04
N ASN A 57 6.97 -1.13 10.46
CA ASN A 57 5.90 -1.66 11.32
C ASN A 57 4.52 -1.56 10.71
N ALA A 58 4.28 -0.57 9.87
CA ALA A 58 2.94 -0.27 9.35
C ALA A 58 2.59 -1.14 8.17
N ASP A 59 1.39 -1.73 8.23
CA ASP A 59 0.69 -2.29 7.09
C ASP A 59 -0.20 -1.21 6.49
N PHE A 60 -0.45 -1.32 5.19
CA PHE A 60 -1.29 -0.36 4.47
C PHE A 60 -2.33 -1.04 3.61
N ILE A 61 -3.44 -0.37 3.46
CA ILE A 61 -4.45 -0.64 2.44
C ILE A 61 -4.48 0.57 1.51
N LEU A 62 -4.31 0.35 0.22
CA LEU A 62 -4.30 1.39 -0.81
C LEU A 62 -5.50 1.24 -1.73
N ILE A 63 -6.19 2.34 -2.02
CA ILE A 63 -7.37 2.35 -2.91
C ILE A 63 -7.28 3.53 -3.86
N ALA A 64 -7.58 3.29 -5.14
CA ALA A 64 -7.83 4.35 -6.11
C ALA A 64 -9.32 4.71 -6.05
N ILE A 65 -9.67 5.75 -5.32
CA ILE A 65 -11.06 6.20 -5.17
C ILE A 65 -11.62 6.65 -6.52
N THR A 66 -10.81 7.35 -7.29
CA THR A 66 -11.08 7.65 -8.69
C THR A 66 -9.76 7.66 -9.45
N GLY A 67 -9.83 7.48 -10.76
CA GLY A 67 -8.64 7.42 -11.59
C GLY A 67 -7.82 6.16 -11.38
N SER A 68 -6.52 6.28 -11.57
CA SER A 68 -5.60 5.14 -11.49
C SER A 68 -4.20 5.54 -11.06
N PHE A 69 -3.47 4.59 -10.52
CA PHE A 69 -2.04 4.71 -10.27
C PHE A 69 -1.41 3.31 -10.21
N VAL A 70 -0.09 3.28 -10.26
CA VAL A 70 0.70 2.04 -10.22
C VAL A 70 1.39 1.94 -8.86
N VAL A 71 1.33 0.76 -8.26
CA VAL A 71 2.07 0.42 -7.05
C VAL A 71 3.13 -0.62 -7.40
N ASP A 72 4.38 -0.24 -7.27
CA ASP A 72 5.54 -1.05 -7.58
C ASP A 72 6.15 -1.53 -6.26
N VAL A 73 6.08 -2.82 -6.00
CA VAL A 73 6.45 -3.41 -4.72
C VAL A 73 7.65 -4.31 -4.89
N THR A 74 8.63 -4.15 -4.02
CA THR A 74 9.78 -5.06 -3.93
C THR A 74 9.83 -5.60 -2.50
N ASP A 75 9.89 -6.91 -2.37
CA ASP A 75 10.06 -7.52 -1.07
C ASP A 75 11.54 -7.63 -0.70
N ILE A 76 11.78 -8.12 0.49
CA ILE A 76 13.11 -8.18 1.07
C ILE A 76 14.01 -9.23 0.41
N THR A 77 13.44 -10.17 -0.36
CA THR A 77 14.23 -11.13 -1.15
C THR A 77 14.67 -10.53 -2.49
N GLY A 78 14.17 -9.34 -2.83
CA GLY A 78 14.41 -8.71 -4.12
C GLY A 78 13.36 -9.01 -5.17
N ASP A 79 12.37 -9.85 -4.85
CA ASP A 79 11.26 -10.14 -5.76
C ASP A 79 10.34 -8.92 -5.87
N ARG A 80 9.80 -8.73 -7.06
CA ARG A 80 9.05 -7.53 -7.42
C ARG A 80 7.71 -7.87 -8.05
N ALA A 81 6.71 -7.08 -7.72
CA ALA A 81 5.38 -7.18 -8.32
C ALA A 81 4.83 -5.77 -8.58
N ILE A 82 4.10 -5.60 -9.67
CA ILE A 82 3.53 -4.33 -10.07
C ILE A 82 2.02 -4.48 -10.15
N PHE A 83 1.31 -3.54 -9.50
CA PHE A 83 -0.15 -3.53 -9.47
C PHE A 83 -0.64 -2.19 -10.02
N LYS A 84 -1.64 -2.25 -10.89
CA LYS A 84 -2.36 -1.03 -11.30
C LYS A 84 -3.68 -0.98 -10.55
N LEU A 85 -3.89 0.07 -9.76
CA LEU A 85 -5.15 0.28 -9.05
C LEU A 85 -5.98 1.27 -9.85
N ASP A 86 -7.13 0.82 -10.33
CA ASP A 86 -8.02 1.60 -11.20
C ASP A 86 -9.51 1.39 -10.89
N LYS A 87 -9.82 0.76 -9.77
CA LYS A 87 -11.20 0.47 -9.36
C LYS A 87 -11.41 0.81 -7.90
N PRO A 88 -12.45 1.60 -7.57
CA PRO A 88 -12.65 2.06 -6.19
C PRO A 88 -13.05 0.96 -5.21
N HIS A 89 -13.46 -0.22 -5.71
CA HIS A 89 -13.85 -1.34 -4.86
C HIS A 89 -12.75 -2.41 -4.72
N VAL A 90 -11.56 -2.15 -5.26
CA VAL A 90 -10.43 -3.07 -5.16
C VAL A 90 -9.28 -2.36 -4.45
N ALA A 91 -8.81 -2.96 -3.37
CA ALA A 91 -7.70 -2.43 -2.59
C ALA A 91 -6.48 -3.32 -2.71
N LEU A 92 -5.32 -2.75 -2.41
CA LEU A 92 -4.08 -3.50 -2.29
C LEU A 92 -3.63 -3.50 -0.83
N HIS A 93 -3.40 -4.68 -0.27
CA HIS A 93 -2.83 -4.84 1.06
C HIS A 93 -1.31 -4.93 0.94
N LEU A 94 -0.61 -3.98 1.54
CA LEU A 94 0.85 -3.93 1.61
C LEU A 94 1.27 -4.19 3.05
N PRO A 95 1.86 -5.35 3.34
CA PRO A 95 2.39 -5.61 4.68
C PRO A 95 3.64 -4.76 4.94
N ALA A 96 3.97 -4.62 6.23
CA ALA A 96 5.21 -3.98 6.65
C ALA A 96 6.42 -4.68 6.02
N MET A 97 7.52 -3.97 5.93
CA MET A 97 8.78 -4.45 5.36
C MET A 97 8.65 -4.86 3.89
N THR A 98 7.90 -4.07 3.14
CA THR A 98 7.90 -4.09 1.68
C THR A 98 8.27 -2.71 1.17
N TRP A 99 9.14 -2.66 0.17
CA TRP A 99 9.52 -1.40 -0.49
C TRP A 99 8.45 -1.09 -1.52
N LYS A 100 7.89 0.11 -1.45
CA LYS A 100 6.86 0.51 -2.37
C LYS A 100 7.17 1.84 -3.02
N LYS A 101 6.84 1.93 -4.28
CA LYS A 101 6.92 3.14 -5.07
C LYS A 101 5.60 3.28 -5.80
N ILE A 102 4.99 4.45 -5.69
CA ILE A 102 3.67 4.70 -6.25
C ILE A 102 3.81 5.82 -7.27
N TYR A 103 3.38 5.56 -8.50
CA TYR A 103 3.58 6.48 -9.62
C TYR A 103 2.52 6.29 -10.69
N ASP A 104 2.65 6.98 -11.82
CA ASP A 104 1.69 6.96 -12.94
C ASP A 104 0.29 7.32 -12.50
N PHE A 105 0.17 8.36 -11.69
CA PHE A 105 -1.12 8.87 -11.26
C PHE A 105 -1.86 9.50 -12.44
N SER A 106 -3.10 9.05 -12.70
CA SER A 106 -3.95 9.78 -13.62
C SER A 106 -4.29 11.15 -13.02
N GLN A 107 -4.57 12.13 -13.88
CA GLN A 107 -4.79 13.50 -13.43
C GLN A 107 -5.99 13.62 -12.48
N ASP A 108 -7.01 12.79 -12.68
CA ASP A 108 -8.21 12.75 -11.85
C ASP A 108 -8.07 11.82 -10.63
N SER A 109 -6.89 11.26 -10.40
CA SER A 109 -6.74 10.23 -9.37
C SER A 109 -6.91 10.78 -7.95
N VAL A 110 -7.55 9.98 -7.11
CA VAL A 110 -7.58 10.17 -5.67
C VAL A 110 -7.04 8.89 -5.05
N PHE A 111 -5.92 9.03 -4.38
CA PHE A 111 -5.22 7.94 -3.71
C PHE A 111 -5.61 7.96 -2.23
N LEU A 112 -6.16 6.85 -1.73
CA LEU A 112 -6.50 6.70 -0.32
C LEU A 112 -5.64 5.62 0.31
N ALA A 113 -5.09 5.91 1.49
CA ALA A 113 -4.33 4.93 2.27
C ALA A 113 -4.88 4.81 3.67
N MET A 114 -4.94 3.58 4.17
CA MET A 114 -5.28 3.27 5.56
C MET A 114 -4.16 2.46 6.17
N SER A 115 -3.88 2.68 7.44
CA SER A 115 -2.79 1.99 8.13
C SER A 115 -3.19 1.56 9.54
N ASN A 116 -2.54 0.51 10.02
CA ASN A 116 -2.72 -0.01 11.38
C ASN A 116 -1.85 0.69 12.41
N MET A 117 -1.02 1.64 11.99
CA MET A 117 -0.10 2.38 12.86
C MET A 117 -0.28 3.86 12.69
N THR A 118 -0.10 4.62 13.78
CA THR A 118 0.03 6.07 13.67
C THR A 118 1.40 6.42 13.08
N GLN A 119 1.55 7.65 12.64
CA GLN A 119 2.83 8.11 12.10
C GLN A 119 3.97 7.99 13.12
N LEU A 120 3.66 8.20 14.40
CA LEU A 120 4.65 8.15 15.48
C LEU A 120 5.07 6.72 15.85
N GLU A 121 4.19 5.75 15.60
CA GLU A 121 4.44 4.33 15.91
C GLU A 121 5.31 3.64 14.87
N ASP A 122 5.49 4.26 13.71
CA ASP A 122 6.15 3.64 12.57
C ASP A 122 7.55 4.21 12.36
N GLU A 123 8.40 3.43 11.73
CA GLU A 123 9.70 3.87 11.25
C GLU A 123 9.79 3.62 9.74
N ILE A 124 10.44 4.53 9.04
CA ILE A 124 10.54 4.46 7.59
C ILE A 124 12.00 4.26 7.19
N ILE A 125 12.23 3.32 6.27
CA ILE A 125 13.52 3.09 5.66
C ILE A 125 13.49 3.75 4.28
N TYR A 126 14.32 4.77 4.08
CA TYR A 126 14.36 5.54 2.83
C TYR A 126 15.46 5.09 1.88
N ASP A 127 16.42 4.30 2.36
CA ASP A 127 17.51 3.80 1.54
C ASP A 127 17.23 2.35 1.13
N TYR A 128 17.20 2.09 -0.17
CA TYR A 128 16.87 0.79 -0.71
C TYR A 128 17.85 -0.29 -0.27
N ASN A 129 19.15 0.03 -0.25
CA ASN A 129 20.15 -0.93 0.18
C ASN A 129 20.03 -1.24 1.66
N GLU A 130 19.74 -0.24 2.48
CA GLU A 130 19.46 -0.44 3.90
C GLU A 130 18.25 -1.38 4.10
N PHE A 131 17.21 -1.20 3.29
CA PHE A 131 16.06 -2.09 3.32
C PHE A 131 16.43 -3.54 3.06
N LEU A 132 17.19 -3.79 2.01
CA LEU A 132 17.62 -5.16 1.67
C LEU A 132 18.52 -5.76 2.75
N ASP A 133 19.46 -4.97 3.27
CA ASP A 133 20.40 -5.41 4.29
C ASP A 133 19.73 -5.64 5.64
N PHE A 134 18.68 -4.90 5.93
CA PHE A 134 17.95 -4.99 7.20
C PHE A 134 17.46 -6.41 7.46
N GLU A 135 16.81 -7.01 6.46
CA GLU A 135 16.30 -8.37 6.59
C GLU A 135 17.41 -9.40 6.69
N PHE A 136 18.49 -9.17 5.95
CA PHE A 136 19.65 -10.07 6.00
C PHE A 136 20.26 -10.05 7.40
N ALA A 137 20.39 -8.89 8.01
CA ALA A 137 20.88 -8.75 9.38
C ALA A 137 19.94 -9.44 10.38
N ASP A 138 18.65 -9.31 10.19
CA ASP A 138 17.64 -9.92 11.03
C ASP A 138 17.69 -11.44 10.95
N LYS A 139 17.88 -11.99 9.77
CA LYS A 139 18.04 -13.44 9.58
C LYS A 139 19.28 -13.97 10.28
N LYS A 140 20.36 -13.20 10.37
CA LYS A 140 21.57 -13.58 11.08
C LYS A 140 21.36 -13.60 12.59
N LYS A 141 20.45 -12.81 13.11
CA LYS A 141 20.16 -12.74 14.54
C LYS A 141 19.20 -13.82 14.99
N GLY A 142 18.44 -14.35 14.08
CA GLY A 142 17.43 -15.35 14.37
C GLY A 142 17.83 -16.72 14.02
#